data_f8a3d04da736d7ff5e8cd0e26aee940a
#
_entry.id   f8a3d04da736d7ff5e8cd0e26aee940a
#
_cell.length_a   1.000
_cell.length_b   1.000
_cell.length_c   1.000
_cell.angle_alpha   90.00
_cell.angle_beta   90.00
_cell.angle_gamma   90.00
#
_symmetry.space_group_name_H-M   'P 1'
#
loop_
_entity.id
_entity.type
_entity.pdbx_description
1 polymer ?
#
loop_
_entity_poly.entity_id
_entity_poly.type
_entity_poly.pdbx_seq_one_letter_code
_entity_poly.pdbx_strand_id
1 'polypeptide(L)'
;KVGIISQPDWKNPASIQALGEPRLAFLVMGGNMDSMVNHYSVSKKRRTTDYYSPGGKAGLRPDRAVIVYSKTIRKLYGDIPIAIGGLEASLRRFAHYDYWDDSYHRSILADTGADLLIYGMGEKPVRELVRRMSAGETIEDCRDMRQVGYLVEMHNAQCTIHNYLAEHGVSDSVVELASHEECAKNKKTSAATFKTIEEESNKLNQTILVQKTTYCPSVFSETNSGEATHILSPCFRGTSSKSGGG
;
A
#
# COMPACT_ATOMS: atom_id res chain seq x y z
N LYS A 1 2.93 23.47 -4.49
CA LYS A 1 1.54 23.62 -4.00
C LYS A 1 0.96 22.23 -3.78
N VAL A 2 0.11 22.08 -2.77
CA VAL A 2 -0.60 20.83 -2.46
C VAL A 2 -2.10 21.10 -2.63
N GLY A 3 -2.79 20.23 -3.34
CA GLY A 3 -4.24 20.20 -3.43
C GLY A 3 -4.78 19.08 -2.55
N ILE A 4 -5.90 19.29 -1.88
CA ILE A 4 -6.56 18.29 -1.06
C ILE A 4 -8.00 18.15 -1.53
N ILE A 5 -8.37 16.93 -1.93
CA ILE A 5 -9.75 16.55 -2.20
C ILE A 5 -10.22 15.70 -1.04
N SER A 6 -10.93 16.32 -0.13
CA SER A 6 -11.46 15.66 1.04
C SER A 6 -12.72 14.88 0.66
N GLN A 7 -12.67 13.56 0.78
CA GLN A 7 -13.81 12.67 0.57
C GLN A 7 -14.52 12.90 -0.78
N PRO A 8 -13.83 12.63 -1.93
CA PRO A 8 -14.44 12.81 -3.24
C PRO A 8 -15.68 11.91 -3.38
N ASP A 9 -16.66 12.39 -4.15
CA ASP A 9 -17.80 11.57 -4.52
C ASP A 9 -17.33 10.45 -5.46
N TRP A 10 -17.16 9.26 -4.91
CA TRP A 10 -16.65 8.10 -5.62
C TRP A 10 -17.56 7.59 -6.76
N LYS A 11 -18.82 8.05 -6.78
CA LYS A 11 -19.78 7.77 -7.86
C LYS A 11 -19.66 8.76 -9.01
N ASN A 12 -19.00 9.90 -8.77
CA ASN A 12 -18.80 10.93 -9.77
C ASN A 12 -17.31 11.19 -9.99
N PRO A 13 -16.69 10.63 -11.04
CA PRO A 13 -15.27 10.82 -11.34
C PRO A 13 -14.84 12.30 -11.42
N ALA A 14 -15.73 13.21 -11.82
CA ALA A 14 -15.43 14.64 -11.90
C ALA A 14 -15.03 15.24 -10.54
N SER A 15 -15.46 14.64 -9.43
CA SER A 15 -15.05 15.12 -8.11
C SER A 15 -13.56 14.86 -7.82
N ILE A 16 -12.98 13.82 -8.40
CA ILE A 16 -11.53 13.53 -8.32
C ILE A 16 -10.75 14.48 -9.25
N GLN A 17 -11.37 14.91 -10.33
CA GLN A 17 -10.77 15.83 -11.31
C GLN A 17 -10.85 17.31 -10.91
N ALA A 18 -11.47 17.63 -9.78
CA ALA A 18 -11.74 19.01 -9.35
C ALA A 18 -10.50 19.92 -9.27
N LEU A 19 -9.32 19.35 -9.04
CA LEU A 19 -8.05 20.07 -8.97
C LEU A 19 -7.17 19.88 -10.21
N GLY A 20 -7.65 19.12 -11.20
CA GLY A 20 -6.89 18.75 -12.39
C GLY A 20 -5.82 17.71 -12.12
N GLU A 21 -4.93 17.54 -13.08
CA GLU A 21 -3.82 16.60 -13.03
C GLU A 21 -2.69 17.10 -12.11
N PRO A 22 -2.18 16.30 -11.16
CA PRO A 22 -1.07 16.70 -10.35
C PRO A 22 0.24 16.65 -11.15
N ARG A 23 1.15 17.54 -10.83
CA ARG A 23 2.48 17.60 -11.47
C ARG A 23 3.43 16.49 -11.02
N LEU A 24 3.26 15.94 -9.82
CA LEU A 24 4.15 14.93 -9.26
C LEU A 24 3.44 13.59 -9.08
N ALA A 25 2.45 13.53 -8.22
CA ALA A 25 1.78 12.28 -7.86
C ALA A 25 0.43 12.53 -7.20
N PHE A 26 -0.42 11.52 -7.19
CA PHE A 26 -1.53 11.38 -6.25
C PHE A 26 -1.06 10.69 -4.97
N LEU A 27 -1.45 11.25 -3.82
CA LEU A 27 -1.29 10.61 -2.52
C LEU A 27 -2.69 10.21 -2.02
N VAL A 28 -2.94 8.91 -1.91
CA VAL A 28 -4.29 8.38 -1.64
C VAL A 28 -4.34 7.69 -0.27
N MET A 29 -5.35 8.02 0.51
CA MET A 29 -5.61 7.39 1.81
C MET A 29 -7.11 7.21 2.06
N GLY A 30 -7.46 6.27 2.92
CA GLY A 30 -8.85 5.98 3.29
C GLY A 30 -9.45 6.94 4.34
N GLY A 31 -8.66 7.92 4.84
CA GLY A 31 -9.02 8.79 5.95
C GLY A 31 -8.39 8.34 7.28
N ASN A 32 -8.89 8.83 8.41
CA ASN A 32 -8.34 8.56 9.74
C ASN A 32 -8.48 7.11 10.18
N MET A 33 -9.43 6.38 9.61
CA MET A 33 -9.77 5.01 9.98
C MET A 33 -9.96 4.18 8.73
N ASP A 34 -9.71 2.88 8.86
CA ASP A 34 -10.07 1.89 7.83
C ASP A 34 -11.54 2.00 7.46
N SER A 35 -11.84 2.07 6.17
CA SER A 35 -13.20 2.30 5.67
C SER A 35 -14.17 1.19 6.07
N MET A 36 -13.72 -0.07 6.06
CA MET A 36 -14.54 -1.21 6.45
C MET A 36 -14.87 -1.19 7.94
N VAL A 37 -13.87 -0.90 8.79
CA VAL A 37 -14.08 -0.75 10.24
C VAL A 37 -15.02 0.42 10.56
N ASN A 38 -14.93 1.50 9.80
CA ASN A 38 -15.81 2.64 9.98
C ASN A 38 -17.25 2.37 9.51
N HIS A 39 -17.42 1.62 8.42
CA HIS A 39 -18.74 1.40 7.83
C HIS A 39 -19.51 0.26 8.47
N TYR A 40 -18.85 -0.69 9.12
CA TYR A 40 -19.49 -1.89 9.64
C TYR A 40 -19.19 -2.13 11.13
N SER A 41 -20.14 -2.73 11.81
CA SER A 41 -19.93 -3.28 13.15
C SER A 41 -19.19 -4.63 13.08
N VAL A 42 -18.75 -5.13 14.24
CA VAL A 42 -18.14 -6.48 14.34
C VAL A 42 -19.08 -7.58 13.84
N SER A 43 -20.40 -7.39 13.97
CA SER A 43 -21.42 -8.32 13.45
C SER A 43 -21.73 -8.12 11.96
N LYS A 44 -20.86 -7.46 11.21
CA LYS A 44 -21.00 -7.14 9.77
C LYS A 44 -22.25 -6.32 9.41
N LYS A 45 -22.90 -5.68 10.39
CA LYS A 45 -24.02 -4.77 10.13
C LYS A 45 -23.52 -3.39 9.74
N ARG A 46 -24.06 -2.84 8.64
CA ARG A 46 -23.69 -1.48 8.20
C ARG A 46 -24.14 -0.45 9.24
N ARG A 47 -23.25 0.48 9.54
CA ARG A 47 -23.55 1.60 10.42
C ARG A 47 -24.41 2.63 9.69
N THR A 48 -25.31 3.26 10.43
CA THR A 48 -26.16 4.35 9.92
C THR A 48 -25.50 5.72 10.02
N THR A 49 -24.43 5.83 10.80
CA THR A 49 -23.70 7.08 11.03
C THR A 49 -22.22 6.89 10.70
N ASP A 50 -21.64 7.84 10.00
CA ASP A 50 -20.21 7.96 9.75
C ASP A 50 -19.71 9.28 10.34
N TYR A 51 -19.05 9.22 11.50
CA TYR A 51 -18.56 10.40 12.22
C TYR A 51 -17.45 11.17 11.47
N TYR A 52 -16.86 10.57 10.43
CA TYR A 52 -15.83 11.19 9.60
C TYR A 52 -16.37 11.75 8.29
N SER A 53 -17.69 11.71 8.12
CA SER A 53 -18.37 12.28 6.96
C SER A 53 -19.19 13.52 7.33
N PRO A 54 -19.37 14.48 6.41
CA PRO A 54 -20.14 15.67 6.66
C PRO A 54 -21.55 15.36 7.20
N GLY A 55 -21.92 15.97 8.31
CA GLY A 55 -23.21 15.74 8.98
C GLY A 55 -23.40 14.34 9.54
N GLY A 56 -22.33 13.56 9.73
CA GLY A 56 -22.43 12.18 10.20
C GLY A 56 -23.08 11.22 9.19
N LYS A 57 -23.18 11.60 7.93
CA LYS A 57 -23.94 10.88 6.91
C LYS A 57 -23.17 9.67 6.41
N ALA A 58 -23.73 8.47 6.61
CA ALA A 58 -23.16 7.23 6.12
C ALA A 58 -23.28 7.09 4.59
N GLY A 59 -22.34 6.34 3.99
CA GLY A 59 -22.37 5.99 2.56
C GLY A 59 -21.76 7.02 1.62
N LEU A 60 -21.16 8.10 2.13
CA LEU A 60 -20.43 9.08 1.33
C LEU A 60 -19.03 8.56 0.91
N ARG A 61 -18.45 7.66 1.68
CA ARG A 61 -17.18 6.98 1.33
C ARG A 61 -17.47 5.58 0.79
N PRO A 62 -16.65 5.07 -0.16
CA PRO A 62 -16.78 3.69 -0.60
C PRO A 62 -16.22 2.72 0.44
N ASP A 63 -16.66 1.48 0.38
CA ASP A 63 -15.99 0.37 1.05
C ASP A 63 -14.63 0.14 0.38
N ARG A 64 -13.59 -0.19 1.17
CA ARG A 64 -12.20 -0.31 0.70
C ARG A 64 -11.76 0.93 -0.07
N ALA A 65 -11.89 2.09 0.57
CA ALA A 65 -11.79 3.42 -0.03
C ALA A 65 -10.49 3.63 -0.82
N VAL A 66 -9.35 3.16 -0.29
CA VAL A 66 -8.05 3.28 -0.98
C VAL A 66 -8.08 2.57 -2.34
N ILE A 67 -8.68 1.38 -2.40
CA ILE A 67 -8.77 0.61 -3.65
C ILE A 67 -9.66 1.35 -4.67
N VAL A 68 -10.83 1.80 -4.24
CA VAL A 68 -11.77 2.48 -5.14
C VAL A 68 -11.21 3.79 -5.67
N TYR A 69 -10.62 4.61 -4.82
CA TYR A 69 -10.02 5.88 -5.24
C TYR A 69 -8.83 5.67 -6.18
N SER A 70 -7.92 4.76 -5.84
CA SER A 70 -6.74 4.50 -6.67
C SER A 70 -7.11 3.96 -8.05
N LYS A 71 -8.04 3.00 -8.13
CA LYS A 71 -8.55 2.49 -9.41
C LYS A 71 -9.23 3.57 -10.24
N THR A 72 -9.99 4.46 -9.61
CA THR A 72 -10.62 5.58 -10.30
C THR A 72 -9.58 6.56 -10.84
N ILE A 73 -8.57 6.91 -10.05
CA ILE A 73 -7.46 7.76 -10.48
C ILE A 73 -6.72 7.11 -11.65
N ARG A 74 -6.36 5.84 -11.54
CA ARG A 74 -5.67 5.10 -12.62
C ARG A 74 -6.47 5.10 -13.91
N LYS A 75 -7.80 4.90 -13.83
CA LYS A 75 -8.70 4.96 -14.99
C LYS A 75 -8.76 6.36 -15.62
N LEU A 76 -8.69 7.42 -14.82
CA LEU A 76 -8.83 8.80 -15.29
C LEU A 76 -7.54 9.39 -15.85
N TYR A 77 -6.40 8.99 -15.27
CA TYR A 77 -5.11 9.67 -15.51
C TYR A 77 -4.00 8.72 -16.01
N GLY A 78 -4.32 7.43 -16.24
CA GLY A 78 -3.33 6.49 -16.78
C GLY A 78 -2.13 6.29 -15.85
N ASP A 79 -0.93 6.52 -16.37
CA ASP A 79 0.35 6.18 -15.72
C ASP A 79 0.86 7.24 -14.74
N ILE A 80 0.00 8.16 -14.31
CA ILE A 80 0.41 9.16 -13.32
C ILE A 80 0.81 8.47 -12.01
N PRO A 81 1.90 8.90 -11.34
CA PRO A 81 2.35 8.27 -10.11
C PRO A 81 1.29 8.30 -9.01
N ILE A 82 1.06 7.15 -8.36
CA ILE A 82 0.15 6.99 -7.23
C ILE A 82 0.87 6.38 -6.06
N ALA A 83 0.95 7.11 -4.94
CA ALA A 83 1.35 6.55 -3.66
C ALA A 83 0.13 6.40 -2.75
N ILE A 84 -0.01 5.24 -2.13
CA ILE A 84 -1.08 4.96 -1.17
C ILE A 84 -0.53 4.94 0.26
N GLY A 85 -1.38 5.23 1.22
CA GLY A 85 -0.96 5.25 2.62
C GLY A 85 -2.13 5.29 3.60
N GLY A 86 -1.81 5.65 4.84
CA GLY A 86 -2.75 5.65 5.95
C GLY A 86 -3.00 4.27 6.53
N LEU A 87 -3.90 4.19 7.50
CA LEU A 87 -4.17 2.96 8.27
C LEU A 87 -4.64 1.80 7.38
N GLU A 88 -5.59 2.09 6.48
CA GLU A 88 -6.17 1.08 5.58
C GLU A 88 -5.13 0.41 4.69
N ALA A 89 -4.24 1.19 4.08
CA ALA A 89 -3.16 0.66 3.25
C ALA A 89 -2.08 -0.05 4.08
N SER A 90 -1.69 0.53 5.22
CA SER A 90 -0.65 -0.02 6.08
C SER A 90 -0.99 -1.41 6.60
N LEU A 91 -2.24 -1.65 7.00
CA LEU A 91 -2.70 -2.96 7.48
C LEU A 91 -2.78 -4.02 6.38
N ARG A 92 -2.92 -3.59 5.12
CA ARG A 92 -3.07 -4.46 3.94
C ARG A 92 -1.84 -4.49 3.03
N ARG A 93 -0.66 -4.07 3.55
CA ARG A 93 0.58 -4.02 2.76
C ARG A 93 1.08 -5.38 2.28
N PHE A 94 0.77 -6.44 3.03
CA PHE A 94 1.00 -7.84 2.68
C PHE A 94 -0.32 -8.59 2.45
N ALA A 95 -0.21 -9.85 2.07
CA ALA A 95 -1.36 -10.74 2.04
C ALA A 95 -1.99 -10.84 3.43
N HIS A 96 -3.30 -10.77 3.49
CA HIS A 96 -4.03 -10.65 4.74
C HIS A 96 -5.39 -11.35 4.65
N TYR A 97 -5.90 -11.78 5.81
CA TYR A 97 -7.25 -12.25 5.94
C TYR A 97 -8.23 -11.06 6.02
N ASP A 98 -9.20 -11.01 5.12
CA ASP A 98 -10.29 -10.04 5.18
C ASP A 98 -11.50 -10.65 5.88
N TYR A 99 -11.78 -10.16 7.07
CA TYR A 99 -12.88 -10.61 7.91
C TYR A 99 -14.26 -10.40 7.26
N TRP A 100 -14.41 -9.38 6.43
CA TRP A 100 -15.69 -8.95 5.90
C TRP A 100 -16.27 -9.92 4.87
N ASP A 101 -15.43 -10.46 4.01
CA ASP A 101 -15.80 -11.45 2.99
C ASP A 101 -15.27 -12.86 3.27
N ASP A 102 -14.65 -13.07 4.46
CA ASP A 102 -14.14 -14.36 4.93
C ASP A 102 -13.16 -14.99 3.94
N SER A 103 -12.29 -14.18 3.37
CA SER A 103 -11.31 -14.62 2.37
C SER A 103 -9.91 -14.06 2.64
N TYR A 104 -8.92 -14.67 2.01
CA TYR A 104 -7.54 -14.23 2.10
C TYR A 104 -7.18 -13.41 0.86
N HIS A 105 -6.85 -12.13 1.09
CA HIS A 105 -6.51 -11.18 0.03
C HIS A 105 -5.00 -11.05 -0.13
N ARG A 106 -4.56 -10.71 -1.33
CA ARG A 106 -3.19 -10.28 -1.60
C ARG A 106 -2.97 -8.86 -1.08
N SER A 107 -1.73 -8.36 -1.23
CA SER A 107 -1.43 -6.97 -0.90
C SER A 107 -2.35 -5.98 -1.60
N ILE A 108 -2.71 -4.92 -0.90
CA ILE A 108 -3.48 -3.80 -1.45
C ILE A 108 -2.78 -3.13 -2.66
N LEU A 109 -1.45 -3.20 -2.75
CA LEU A 109 -0.71 -2.74 -3.92
C LEU A 109 -1.16 -3.43 -5.20
N ALA A 110 -1.33 -4.76 -5.15
CA ALA A 110 -1.81 -5.54 -6.28
C ALA A 110 -3.25 -5.20 -6.68
N ASP A 111 -4.07 -4.76 -5.73
CA ASP A 111 -5.48 -4.45 -5.97
C ASP A 111 -5.71 -3.00 -6.39
N THR A 112 -4.80 -2.09 -6.04
CA THR A 112 -4.91 -0.66 -6.35
C THR A 112 -4.25 -0.26 -7.66
N GLY A 113 -3.22 -1.00 -8.09
CA GLY A 113 -2.32 -0.58 -9.15
C GLY A 113 -1.50 0.67 -8.79
N ALA A 114 -1.28 0.89 -7.49
CA ALA A 114 -0.43 1.98 -7.01
C ALA A 114 1.06 1.62 -7.13
N ASP A 115 1.89 2.63 -7.35
CA ASP A 115 3.32 2.46 -7.59
C ASP A 115 4.11 2.33 -6.29
N LEU A 116 3.61 2.97 -5.23
CA LEU A 116 4.25 2.98 -3.91
C LEU A 116 3.22 2.92 -2.79
N LEU A 117 3.55 2.23 -1.71
CA LEU A 117 2.80 2.26 -0.46
C LEU A 117 3.68 2.85 0.63
N ILE A 118 3.16 3.82 1.37
CA ILE A 118 3.81 4.40 2.55
C ILE A 118 3.05 3.93 3.77
N TYR A 119 3.72 3.20 4.68
CA TYR A 119 3.08 2.63 5.87
C TYR A 119 3.55 3.28 7.17
N GLY A 120 2.74 3.12 8.21
CA GLY A 120 3.01 3.70 9.53
C GLY A 120 2.88 5.22 9.55
N MET A 121 3.81 5.90 10.24
CA MET A 121 3.82 7.36 10.36
C MET A 121 4.40 7.98 9.09
N GLY A 122 3.53 8.43 8.19
CA GLY A 122 3.85 8.82 6.81
C GLY A 122 4.50 10.19 6.64
N GLU A 123 4.61 11.02 7.68
CA GLU A 123 5.04 12.42 7.55
C GLU A 123 6.44 12.58 6.98
N LYS A 124 7.39 11.78 7.46
CA LYS A 124 8.79 11.81 6.97
C LYS A 124 8.92 11.25 5.56
N PRO A 125 8.44 10.02 5.26
CA PRO A 125 8.57 9.47 3.92
C PRO A 125 7.78 10.27 2.88
N VAL A 126 6.62 10.83 3.18
CA VAL A 126 5.89 11.70 2.23
C VAL A 126 6.69 12.96 1.91
N ARG A 127 7.30 13.60 2.91
CA ARG A 127 8.16 14.77 2.67
C ARG A 127 9.36 14.43 1.80
N GLU A 128 10.00 13.29 2.07
CA GLU A 128 11.14 12.81 1.30
C GLU A 128 10.74 12.47 -0.14
N LEU A 129 9.64 11.74 -0.34
CA LEU A 129 9.08 11.45 -1.66
C LEU A 129 8.87 12.73 -2.47
N VAL A 130 8.17 13.70 -1.90
CA VAL A 130 7.88 14.97 -2.59
C VAL A 130 9.15 15.75 -2.89
N ARG A 131 10.14 15.75 -1.97
CA ARG A 131 11.43 16.40 -2.17
C ARG A 131 12.18 15.80 -3.36
N ARG A 132 12.31 14.47 -3.41
CA ARG A 132 13.02 13.73 -4.45
C ARG A 132 12.35 13.89 -5.81
N MET A 133 11.03 13.67 -5.88
CA MET A 133 10.29 13.87 -7.13
C MET A 133 10.31 15.33 -7.60
N SER A 134 10.35 16.31 -6.70
CA SER A 134 10.50 17.72 -7.08
C SER A 134 11.91 18.04 -7.63
N ALA A 135 12.91 17.24 -7.29
CA ALA A 135 14.25 17.31 -7.82
C ALA A 135 14.42 16.56 -9.16
N GLY A 136 13.37 15.88 -9.64
CA GLY A 136 13.36 15.19 -10.93
C GLY A 136 13.49 13.67 -10.85
N GLU A 137 13.55 13.09 -9.65
CA GLU A 137 13.52 11.63 -9.48
C GLU A 137 12.12 11.09 -9.79
N THR A 138 12.07 9.86 -10.30
CA THR A 138 10.82 9.13 -10.53
C THR A 138 10.29 8.52 -9.22
N ILE A 139 9.06 8.03 -9.21
CA ILE A 139 8.54 7.32 -8.04
C ILE A 139 9.25 5.97 -7.83
N GLU A 140 9.72 5.37 -8.90
CA GLU A 140 10.52 4.14 -8.90
C GLU A 140 11.89 4.36 -8.23
N ASP A 141 12.53 5.48 -8.49
CA ASP A 141 13.81 5.85 -7.83
C ASP A 141 13.64 5.98 -6.31
N CYS A 142 12.43 6.29 -5.84
CA CYS A 142 12.12 6.44 -4.41
C CYS A 142 11.87 5.11 -3.67
N ARG A 143 12.03 3.96 -4.30
CA ARG A 143 11.83 2.63 -3.70
C ARG A 143 12.86 2.27 -2.63
N ASP A 144 13.99 2.92 -2.61
CA ASP A 144 15.03 2.79 -1.57
C ASP A 144 14.67 3.49 -0.25
N MET A 145 13.58 4.26 -0.24
CA MET A 145 13.13 4.96 0.96
C MET A 145 12.67 3.98 2.04
N ARG A 146 12.76 4.43 3.28
CA ARG A 146 12.23 3.70 4.43
C ARG A 146 10.71 3.83 4.52
N GLN A 147 10.07 2.84 5.12
CA GLN A 147 8.60 2.79 5.34
C GLN A 147 7.82 2.79 4.01
N VAL A 148 8.38 2.22 2.98
CA VAL A 148 7.70 2.03 1.70
C VAL A 148 7.50 0.56 1.39
N GLY A 149 6.54 0.27 0.54
CA GLY A 149 6.31 -1.03 -0.07
C GLY A 149 5.99 -0.83 -1.54
N TYR A 150 6.40 -1.77 -2.38
CA TYR A 150 6.18 -1.73 -3.82
C TYR A 150 6.15 -3.13 -4.41
N LEU A 151 5.65 -3.25 -5.62
CA LEU A 151 5.65 -4.48 -6.38
C LEU A 151 6.87 -4.55 -7.30
N VAL A 152 7.44 -5.75 -7.42
CA VAL A 152 8.49 -6.06 -8.39
C VAL A 152 8.02 -7.23 -9.24
N GLU A 153 7.98 -7.03 -10.54
CA GLU A 153 7.70 -8.08 -11.50
C GLU A 153 8.99 -8.85 -11.82
N MET A 154 8.91 -10.17 -11.75
CA MET A 154 10.04 -11.06 -12.00
C MET A 154 9.82 -11.75 -13.35
N HIS A 155 10.46 -11.23 -14.38
CA HIS A 155 10.21 -11.64 -15.77
C HIS A 155 10.87 -12.98 -16.17
N ASN A 156 11.66 -13.61 -15.32
CA ASN A 156 12.21 -14.94 -15.59
C ASN A 156 12.50 -15.73 -14.30
N ALA A 157 12.49 -17.06 -14.42
CA ALA A 157 12.74 -17.97 -13.31
C ALA A 157 14.18 -17.92 -12.73
N GLN A 158 15.11 -17.27 -13.43
CA GLN A 158 16.51 -17.12 -13.01
C GLN A 158 16.73 -15.83 -12.22
N CYS A 159 15.83 -14.85 -12.32
CA CYS A 159 15.87 -13.64 -11.53
C CYS A 159 15.32 -13.94 -10.14
N THR A 160 16.18 -14.14 -9.17
CA THR A 160 15.78 -14.27 -7.77
C THR A 160 15.68 -12.90 -7.13
N ILE A 161 14.88 -12.79 -6.07
CA ILE A 161 14.78 -11.55 -5.31
C ILE A 161 16.15 -11.07 -4.79
N HIS A 162 17.03 -12.01 -4.45
CA HIS A 162 18.38 -11.71 -4.00
C HIS A 162 19.21 -11.05 -5.11
N ASN A 163 19.10 -11.52 -6.35
CA ASN A 163 19.76 -10.89 -7.50
C ASN A 163 19.24 -9.49 -7.74
N TYR A 164 17.90 -9.31 -7.72
CA TYR A 164 17.29 -8.00 -7.84
C TYR A 164 17.79 -7.01 -6.78
N LEU A 165 17.82 -7.42 -5.51
CA LEU A 165 18.27 -6.58 -4.42
C LEU A 165 19.78 -6.23 -4.54
N ALA A 166 20.59 -7.19 -4.93
CA ALA A 166 22.03 -6.99 -5.17
C ALA A 166 22.28 -6.00 -6.31
N GLU A 167 21.55 -6.12 -7.42
CA GLU A 167 21.64 -5.20 -8.56
C GLU A 167 21.27 -3.76 -8.19
N HIS A 168 20.34 -3.60 -7.22
CA HIS A 168 19.93 -2.28 -6.73
C HIS A 168 20.71 -1.81 -5.49
N GLY A 169 21.84 -2.47 -5.18
CA GLY A 169 22.74 -2.07 -4.09
C GLY A 169 22.16 -2.25 -2.68
N VAL A 170 21.15 -3.09 -2.53
CA VAL A 170 20.49 -3.34 -1.24
C VAL A 170 21.23 -4.47 -0.53
N SER A 171 21.88 -4.13 0.59
CA SER A 171 22.65 -5.06 1.43
C SER A 171 21.95 -5.46 2.73
N ASP A 172 20.69 -5.07 2.89
CA ASP A 172 19.93 -5.32 4.11
C ASP A 172 19.60 -6.80 4.29
N SER A 173 19.32 -7.21 5.52
CA SER A 173 18.82 -8.54 5.78
C SER A 173 17.44 -8.73 5.14
N VAL A 174 17.26 -9.84 4.43
CA VAL A 174 16.03 -10.19 3.73
C VAL A 174 15.33 -11.31 4.48
N VAL A 175 14.05 -11.14 4.75
CA VAL A 175 13.18 -12.18 5.30
C VAL A 175 12.07 -12.48 4.31
N GLU A 176 12.09 -13.69 3.78
CA GLU A 176 11.05 -14.19 2.90
C GLU A 176 9.85 -14.65 3.72
N LEU A 177 8.69 -14.10 3.41
CA LEU A 177 7.41 -14.50 3.98
C LEU A 177 6.77 -15.59 3.12
N ALA A 178 5.92 -16.41 3.74
CA ALA A 178 5.11 -17.35 2.96
C ALA A 178 4.28 -16.61 1.92
N SER A 179 4.13 -17.20 0.75
CA SER A 179 3.37 -16.63 -0.36
C SER A 179 1.90 -16.40 0.00
N HIS A 180 1.24 -15.55 -0.75
CA HIS A 180 -0.22 -15.37 -0.63
C HIS A 180 -0.96 -16.71 -0.75
N GLU A 181 -0.59 -17.54 -1.71
CA GLU A 181 -1.22 -18.83 -1.99
C GLU A 181 -1.03 -19.84 -0.85
N GLU A 182 0.14 -19.87 -0.22
CA GLU A 182 0.42 -20.72 0.95
C GLU A 182 -0.38 -20.24 2.16
N CYS A 183 -0.42 -18.93 2.40
CA CYS A 183 -1.19 -18.34 3.49
C CYS A 183 -2.70 -18.59 3.31
N ALA A 184 -3.21 -18.48 2.09
CA ALA A 184 -4.62 -18.72 1.79
C ALA A 184 -5.04 -20.17 2.02
N LYS A 185 -4.13 -21.14 1.78
CA LYS A 185 -4.39 -22.57 1.97
C LYS A 185 -4.27 -23.04 3.40
N ASN A 186 -3.47 -22.37 4.23
CA ASN A 186 -3.11 -22.85 5.56
C ASN A 186 -3.13 -21.74 6.63
N LYS A 187 -4.12 -21.80 7.53
CA LYS A 187 -4.27 -20.85 8.64
C LYS A 187 -3.06 -20.77 9.57
N LYS A 188 -2.32 -21.89 9.78
CA LYS A 188 -1.11 -21.90 10.63
C LYS A 188 0.02 -21.15 9.93
N THR A 189 0.19 -21.33 8.62
CA THR A 189 1.15 -20.59 7.80
C THR A 189 0.83 -19.09 7.82
N SER A 190 -0.44 -18.73 7.63
CA SER A 190 -0.90 -17.34 7.74
C SER A 190 -0.55 -16.72 9.09
N ALA A 191 -0.86 -17.43 10.20
CA ALA A 191 -0.57 -16.95 11.55
C ALA A 191 0.94 -16.78 11.80
N ALA A 192 1.75 -17.73 11.33
CA ALA A 192 3.21 -17.66 11.43
C ALA A 192 3.77 -16.48 10.63
N THR A 193 3.27 -16.26 9.40
CA THR A 193 3.66 -15.13 8.56
C THR A 193 3.32 -13.80 9.23
N PHE A 194 2.12 -13.67 9.78
CA PHE A 194 1.72 -12.46 10.52
C PHE A 194 2.64 -12.21 11.72
N LYS A 195 2.95 -13.25 12.49
CA LYS A 195 3.89 -13.15 13.62
C LYS A 195 5.27 -12.68 13.16
N THR A 196 5.79 -13.22 12.06
CA THR A 196 7.08 -12.78 11.49
C THR A 196 7.03 -11.31 11.09
N ILE A 197 5.96 -10.84 10.43
CA ILE A 197 5.78 -9.43 10.06
C ILE A 197 5.82 -8.53 11.30
N GLU A 198 5.14 -8.91 12.38
CA GLU A 198 5.12 -8.14 13.63
C GLU A 198 6.49 -8.12 14.31
N GLU A 199 7.16 -9.27 14.40
CA GLU A 199 8.48 -9.38 15.01
C GLU A 199 9.51 -8.54 14.24
N GLU A 200 9.56 -8.65 12.92
CA GLU A 200 10.48 -7.88 12.09
C GLU A 200 10.17 -6.38 12.11
N SER A 201 8.89 -6.01 12.07
CA SER A 201 8.46 -4.59 12.14
C SER A 201 8.83 -3.92 13.47
N ASN A 202 9.07 -4.69 14.51
CA ASN A 202 9.46 -4.18 15.84
C ASN A 202 10.97 -4.17 16.07
N LYS A 203 11.78 -4.74 15.19
CA LYS A 203 13.25 -4.70 15.29
C LYS A 203 13.80 -3.31 14.98
N LEU A 204 14.93 -2.99 15.59
CA LEU A 204 15.67 -1.75 15.28
C LEU A 204 16.53 -1.87 14.01
N ASN A 205 16.84 -3.10 13.62
CA ASN A 205 17.66 -3.37 12.44
C ASN A 205 16.83 -3.22 11.17
N GLN A 206 17.51 -2.85 10.11
CA GLN A 206 16.93 -2.74 8.79
C GLN A 206 16.73 -4.15 8.22
N THR A 207 15.48 -4.51 7.94
CA THR A 207 15.12 -5.80 7.35
C THR A 207 14.14 -5.55 6.21
N ILE A 208 14.32 -6.23 5.10
CA ILE A 208 13.38 -6.20 3.98
C ILE A 208 12.49 -7.42 4.07
N LEU A 209 11.19 -7.21 4.15
CA LEU A 209 10.21 -8.28 4.07
C LEU A 209 9.78 -8.47 2.63
N VAL A 210 9.86 -9.70 2.17
CA VAL A 210 9.51 -10.09 0.80
C VAL A 210 8.39 -11.11 0.83
N GLN A 211 7.32 -10.87 0.10
CA GLN A 211 6.23 -11.82 -0.07
C GLN A 211 5.94 -12.06 -1.55
N LYS A 212 5.96 -13.32 -1.94
CA LYS A 212 5.56 -13.75 -3.28
C LYS A 212 4.05 -13.75 -3.42
N THR A 213 3.55 -13.23 -4.53
CA THR A 213 2.13 -13.25 -4.86
C THR A 213 1.97 -13.45 -6.37
N THR A 214 0.92 -14.12 -6.78
CA THR A 214 0.54 -14.17 -8.19
C THR A 214 -0.19 -12.88 -8.52
N TYR A 215 0.40 -12.08 -9.37
CA TYR A 215 -0.19 -10.85 -9.89
C TYR A 215 -0.64 -11.07 -11.32
N CYS A 216 -1.90 -10.80 -11.61
CA CYS A 216 -2.40 -10.76 -12.97
C CYS A 216 -2.80 -9.31 -13.27
N PRO A 217 -2.13 -8.60 -14.17
CA PRO A 217 -2.44 -7.21 -14.52
C PRO A 217 -3.75 -7.04 -15.29
N SER A 218 -4.64 -8.01 -15.26
CA SER A 218 -5.83 -8.20 -16.08
C SER A 218 -6.90 -7.10 -16.09
N VAL A 219 -6.58 -5.88 -15.70
CA VAL A 219 -7.56 -4.76 -15.80
C VAL A 219 -7.14 -3.73 -16.86
N PHE A 220 -5.88 -3.74 -17.36
CA PHE A 220 -5.39 -2.69 -18.24
C PHE A 220 -4.53 -3.13 -19.45
N SER A 221 -4.20 -4.43 -19.61
CA SER A 221 -3.55 -4.93 -20.83
C SER A 221 -3.94 -6.38 -21.14
N GLU A 222 -4.21 -6.67 -22.39
CA GLU A 222 -4.59 -7.99 -22.92
C GLU A 222 -3.39 -8.97 -23.08
N THR A 223 -2.36 -8.86 -22.26
CA THR A 223 -1.22 -9.79 -22.31
C THR A 223 -1.22 -10.71 -21.11
N ASN A 224 -1.62 -11.96 -21.36
CA ASN A 224 -1.53 -13.08 -20.43
C ASN A 224 -0.06 -13.46 -20.20
N SER A 225 0.54 -13.04 -19.10
CA SER A 225 1.71 -13.70 -18.53
C SER A 225 1.52 -13.81 -17.03
N GLY A 226 1.31 -15.03 -16.55
CA GLY A 226 1.20 -15.35 -15.12
C GLY A 226 2.59 -15.30 -14.46
N GLU A 227 3.22 -14.14 -14.42
CA GLU A 227 4.53 -13.95 -13.82
C GLU A 227 4.40 -13.72 -12.31
N ALA A 228 5.36 -14.27 -11.57
CA ALA A 228 5.39 -14.15 -10.13
C ALA A 228 5.82 -12.73 -9.74
N THR A 229 5.02 -12.06 -8.93
CA THR A 229 5.29 -10.71 -8.44
C THR A 229 5.69 -10.77 -6.98
N HIS A 230 6.68 -10.00 -6.58
CA HIS A 230 7.14 -9.89 -5.20
C HIS A 230 6.78 -8.52 -4.62
N ILE A 231 6.40 -8.53 -3.36
CA ILE A 231 6.20 -7.31 -2.58
C ILE A 231 7.43 -7.10 -1.74
N LEU A 232 8.05 -5.95 -1.88
CA LEU A 232 9.19 -5.53 -1.08
C LEU A 232 8.74 -4.46 -0.09
N SER A 233 9.09 -4.63 1.16
CA SER A 233 8.77 -3.67 2.21
C SER A 233 9.92 -3.57 3.22
N PRO A 234 10.77 -2.55 3.10
CA PRO A 234 11.79 -2.26 4.10
C PRO A 234 11.14 -1.87 5.43
N CYS A 235 11.40 -2.65 6.48
CA CYS A 235 10.94 -2.36 7.84
C CYS A 235 11.95 -1.52 8.60
N PHE A 236 11.50 -0.43 9.23
CA PHE A 236 12.33 0.39 10.11
C PHE A 236 11.52 1.07 11.21
N ARG A 237 11.96 0.94 12.47
CA ARG A 237 11.58 1.85 13.55
C ARG A 237 12.56 3.02 13.59
N GLY A 238 12.06 4.23 13.41
CA GLY A 238 12.85 5.44 13.57
C GLY A 238 13.49 5.49 14.97
N THR A 239 14.80 5.73 15.03
CA THR A 239 15.44 6.18 16.25
C THR A 239 14.79 7.48 16.66
N SER A 240 14.09 7.50 17.80
CA SER A 240 13.82 8.76 18.48
C SER A 240 15.21 9.33 18.84
N SER A 241 15.63 10.40 18.19
CA SER A 241 16.74 11.18 18.67
C SER A 241 16.34 11.68 20.06
N LYS A 242 16.88 11.05 21.11
CA LYS A 242 16.95 11.71 22.39
C LYS A 242 17.80 12.97 22.14
N SER A 243 17.17 14.12 22.05
CA SER A 243 17.83 15.38 22.23
C SER A 243 18.36 15.37 23.66
N GLY A 244 19.66 15.09 23.79
CA GLY A 244 20.37 15.32 25.05
C GLY A 244 20.31 16.80 25.33
N GLY A 245 19.49 17.18 26.30
CA GLY A 245 19.65 18.46 26.99
C GLY A 245 20.90 18.34 27.85
N GLY A 246 21.87 19.16 27.57
CA GLY A 246 22.90 19.58 28.48
C GLY A 246 22.64 21.03 28.84
#